data_da4e7018c7e28fd87bdb248af5a23ebe
#
_entry.id   da4e7018c7e28fd87bdb248af5a23ebe
#
_cell.length_a   1.000
_cell.length_b   1.000
_cell.length_c   1.000
_cell.angle_alpha   90.00
_cell.angle_beta   90.00
_cell.angle_gamma   90.00
#
_symmetry.space_group_name_H-M   'P 1'
#
loop_
_entity.id
_entity.type
_entity.pdbx_description
1 polymer ?
#
loop_
_entity_poly.entity_id
_entity_poly.type
_entity_poly.pdbx_seq_one_letter_code
_entity_poly.pdbx_strand_id
1 'polypeptide(L)'
;MMHSSPRTSAFNRAFLLPFMMLLMIFAISACGDKEPAQRKAFIDFLQSRILNKPVLAVPQLTEAQKKELGDYSKDYAIITGFHRQMNIALDSSLVPVFAGMNGVNSVNNLLEQRDDLKKMADSSVKWKEKIVQLRTQADSQRAALKQPEDLKKVYDQAYEKTIVKPSEITGQVFDLLPQVLNLIVAKADFIKSQGKNVTITGNRLQFANQKQLDKYNAIQQQLVPLNAQLMQLSRQMQQMVR
;
A
#
# COMPACT_ATOMS: atom_id res chain seq x y z
N MET A 1 -62.26 -72.50 -2.78
CA MET A 1 -62.07 -71.06 -2.67
C MET A 1 -60.61 -70.86 -2.44
N MET A 2 -59.86 -70.43 -3.46
CA MET A 2 -58.39 -70.27 -3.44
C MET A 2 -58.07 -68.81 -3.28
N HIS A 3 -57.37 -68.47 -2.22
CA HIS A 3 -56.78 -67.17 -2.06
C HIS A 3 -55.34 -67.18 -2.61
N SER A 4 -55.11 -66.45 -3.63
CA SER A 4 -53.77 -66.16 -4.19
C SER A 4 -53.28 -64.83 -3.66
N SER A 5 -52.18 -64.84 -2.91
CA SER A 5 -51.45 -63.66 -2.50
C SER A 5 -50.45 -63.21 -3.58
N PRO A 6 -50.30 -61.92 -3.88
CA PRO A 6 -49.27 -61.46 -4.79
C PRO A 6 -47.90 -61.36 -4.07
N ARG A 7 -46.89 -62.01 -4.55
CA ARG A 7 -45.48 -61.84 -4.22
C ARG A 7 -44.99 -60.49 -4.76
N THR A 8 -44.79 -59.51 -3.91
CA THR A 8 -44.11 -58.28 -4.25
C THR A 8 -42.60 -58.53 -4.32
N SER A 9 -42.00 -58.26 -5.51
CA SER A 9 -40.60 -58.45 -5.80
C SER A 9 -39.69 -57.53 -5.00
N ALA A 10 -38.91 -58.11 -4.08
CA ALA A 10 -37.87 -57.43 -3.29
C ALA A 10 -36.59 -57.11 -4.09
N PHE A 11 -36.63 -57.31 -5.44
CA PHE A 11 -35.43 -57.29 -6.27
C PHE A 11 -34.99 -55.88 -6.74
N ASN A 12 -35.84 -54.84 -6.62
CA ASN A 12 -35.53 -53.52 -7.18
C ASN A 12 -34.90 -52.52 -6.20
N ARG A 13 -34.86 -52.84 -4.89
CA ARG A 13 -34.26 -51.90 -3.92
C ARG A 13 -32.76 -52.01 -3.72
N ALA A 14 -32.20 -53.18 -3.95
CA ALA A 14 -30.77 -53.47 -3.78
C ALA A 14 -29.89 -52.90 -4.92
N PHE A 15 -30.47 -52.63 -6.11
CA PHE A 15 -29.74 -52.15 -7.30
C PHE A 15 -29.72 -50.62 -7.40
N LEU A 16 -30.68 -49.93 -6.74
CA LEU A 16 -30.76 -48.47 -6.76
C LEU A 16 -29.75 -47.78 -5.82
N LEU A 17 -29.37 -48.42 -4.72
CA LEU A 17 -28.42 -47.84 -3.75
C LEU A 17 -26.98 -47.69 -4.32
N PRO A 18 -26.38 -48.70 -4.97
CA PRO A 18 -25.03 -48.56 -5.53
C PRO A 18 -25.00 -47.61 -6.74
N PHE A 19 -26.09 -47.50 -7.52
CA PHE A 19 -26.17 -46.56 -8.65
C PHE A 19 -26.29 -45.09 -8.19
N MET A 20 -26.99 -44.88 -7.09
CA MET A 20 -27.09 -43.53 -6.48
C MET A 20 -25.77 -43.09 -5.79
N MET A 21 -25.02 -44.06 -5.20
CA MET A 21 -23.69 -43.82 -4.67
C MET A 21 -22.65 -43.53 -5.78
N LEU A 22 -22.76 -44.21 -6.93
CA LEU A 22 -21.88 -43.96 -8.08
C LEU A 22 -22.13 -42.56 -8.69
N LEU A 23 -23.37 -42.08 -8.72
CA LEU A 23 -23.72 -40.73 -9.19
C LEU A 23 -23.21 -39.62 -8.24
N MET A 24 -23.14 -39.88 -6.92
CA MET A 24 -22.55 -38.92 -5.97
C MET A 24 -21.03 -38.80 -6.13
N ILE A 25 -20.33 -39.84 -6.53
CA ILE A 25 -18.87 -39.81 -6.77
C ILE A 25 -18.56 -38.96 -8.02
N PHE A 26 -19.40 -39.00 -9.04
CA PHE A 26 -19.23 -38.13 -10.24
C PHE A 26 -19.54 -36.66 -9.99
N ALA A 27 -20.41 -36.33 -9.01
CA ALA A 27 -20.70 -34.94 -8.65
C ALA A 27 -19.54 -34.24 -7.91
N ILE A 28 -18.70 -35.03 -7.21
CA ILE A 28 -17.52 -34.48 -6.50
C ILE A 28 -16.36 -34.24 -7.48
N SER A 29 -16.25 -35.02 -8.57
CA SER A 29 -15.20 -34.83 -9.57
C SER A 29 -15.40 -33.62 -10.48
N ALA A 30 -16.63 -33.16 -10.67
CA ALA A 30 -16.93 -31.98 -11.51
C ALA A 30 -16.54 -30.63 -10.87
N CYS A 31 -16.26 -30.56 -9.55
CA CYS A 31 -15.80 -29.36 -8.87
C CYS A 31 -14.27 -29.29 -8.75
N GLY A 32 -13.55 -30.41 -8.92
CA GLY A 32 -12.09 -30.50 -8.81
C GLY A 32 -11.32 -30.10 -10.07
N ASP A 33 -11.95 -30.12 -11.25
CA ASP A 33 -11.26 -29.88 -12.53
C ASP A 33 -10.95 -28.43 -12.87
N LYS A 34 -11.54 -27.48 -12.15
CA LYS A 34 -11.35 -26.05 -12.45
C LYS A 34 -10.16 -25.42 -11.71
N GLU A 35 -9.81 -25.94 -10.54
CA GLU A 35 -8.75 -25.36 -9.70
C GLU A 35 -7.39 -25.29 -10.43
N PRO A 36 -6.87 -26.33 -11.08
CA PRO A 36 -5.59 -26.24 -11.75
C PRO A 36 -5.57 -25.21 -12.89
N ALA A 37 -6.69 -25.06 -13.61
CA ALA A 37 -6.82 -24.06 -14.68
C ALA A 37 -6.88 -22.63 -14.10
N GLN A 38 -7.66 -22.41 -13.03
CA GLN A 38 -7.76 -21.14 -12.33
C GLN A 38 -6.42 -20.74 -11.71
N ARG A 39 -5.71 -21.68 -11.10
CA ARG A 39 -4.37 -21.47 -10.53
C ARG A 39 -3.38 -21.06 -11.61
N LYS A 40 -3.34 -21.81 -12.72
CA LYS A 40 -2.48 -21.45 -13.85
C LYS A 40 -2.80 -20.06 -14.39
N ALA A 41 -4.07 -19.73 -14.59
CA ALA A 41 -4.50 -18.42 -15.04
C ALA A 41 -4.06 -17.31 -14.06
N PHE A 42 -4.13 -17.57 -12.75
CA PHE A 42 -3.70 -16.59 -11.75
C PHE A 42 -2.17 -16.42 -11.74
N ILE A 43 -1.40 -17.49 -11.85
CA ILE A 43 0.06 -17.42 -12.00
C ILE A 43 0.41 -16.61 -13.25
N ASP A 44 -0.17 -16.92 -14.41
CA ASP A 44 0.07 -16.20 -15.67
C ASP A 44 -0.32 -14.71 -15.55
N PHE A 45 -1.42 -14.40 -14.87
CA PHE A 45 -1.84 -13.03 -14.58
C PHE A 45 -0.81 -12.28 -13.72
N LEU A 46 -0.39 -12.87 -12.60
CA LEU A 46 0.60 -12.23 -11.70
C LEU A 46 1.92 -12.00 -12.43
N GLN A 47 2.39 -12.97 -13.21
CA GLN A 47 3.62 -12.85 -13.97
C GLN A 47 3.50 -11.77 -15.06
N SER A 48 2.48 -11.82 -15.90
CA SER A 48 2.36 -10.95 -17.07
C SER A 48 1.93 -9.51 -16.72
N ARG A 49 1.10 -9.34 -15.69
CA ARG A 49 0.49 -8.05 -15.35
C ARG A 49 1.19 -7.32 -14.22
N ILE A 50 1.96 -8.02 -13.38
CA ILE A 50 2.65 -7.45 -12.22
C ILE A 50 4.16 -7.66 -12.33
N LEU A 51 4.63 -8.91 -12.33
CA LEU A 51 6.06 -9.20 -12.17
C LEU A 51 6.89 -8.74 -13.36
N ASN A 52 6.43 -9.01 -14.58
CA ASN A 52 7.13 -8.66 -15.82
C ASN A 52 6.94 -7.19 -16.23
N LYS A 53 6.21 -6.39 -15.44
CA LYS A 53 6.12 -4.96 -15.70
C LYS A 53 7.31 -4.24 -15.09
N PRO A 54 7.96 -3.31 -15.82
CA PRO A 54 9.06 -2.52 -15.27
C PRO A 54 8.61 -1.60 -14.14
N VAL A 55 7.34 -1.21 -14.16
CA VAL A 55 6.73 -0.31 -13.17
C VAL A 55 5.76 -1.06 -12.27
N LEU A 56 5.42 -0.44 -11.13
CA LEU A 56 4.39 -0.93 -10.23
C LEU A 56 3.02 -0.84 -10.92
N ALA A 57 2.47 -1.99 -11.26
CA ALA A 57 1.15 -2.10 -11.86
C ALA A 57 0.26 -2.98 -10.99
N VAL A 58 -0.89 -2.46 -10.59
CA VAL A 58 -1.92 -3.19 -9.84
C VAL A 58 -3.25 -3.01 -10.56
N PRO A 59 -3.46 -3.71 -11.70
CA PRO A 59 -4.66 -3.57 -12.49
C PRO A 59 -5.88 -4.10 -11.74
N GLN A 60 -7.03 -3.46 -11.94
CA GLN A 60 -8.31 -4.01 -11.49
C GLN A 60 -8.71 -5.20 -12.38
N LEU A 61 -9.29 -6.24 -11.75
CA LEU A 61 -9.82 -7.38 -12.49
C LEU A 61 -11.12 -7.01 -13.18
N THR A 62 -11.23 -7.37 -14.46
CA THR A 62 -12.52 -7.40 -15.15
C THR A 62 -13.39 -8.55 -14.65
N GLU A 63 -14.70 -8.50 -14.90
CA GLU A 63 -15.60 -9.60 -14.50
C GLU A 63 -15.23 -10.93 -15.19
N ALA A 64 -14.74 -10.89 -16.43
CA ALA A 64 -14.24 -12.06 -17.13
C ALA A 64 -13.02 -12.66 -16.41
N GLN A 65 -12.06 -11.80 -16.01
CA GLN A 65 -10.88 -12.26 -15.25
C GLN A 65 -11.24 -12.80 -13.88
N LYS A 66 -12.17 -12.18 -13.14
CA LYS A 66 -12.65 -12.72 -11.86
C LYS A 66 -13.21 -14.12 -12.02
N LYS A 67 -13.97 -14.36 -13.09
CA LYS A 67 -14.54 -15.68 -13.40
C LYS A 67 -13.44 -16.69 -13.78
N GLU A 68 -12.45 -16.25 -14.55
CA GLU A 68 -11.32 -17.07 -14.97
C GLU A 68 -10.43 -17.49 -13.79
N LEU A 69 -10.14 -16.55 -12.89
CA LEU A 69 -9.32 -16.78 -11.69
C LEU A 69 -10.09 -17.51 -10.58
N GLY A 70 -11.42 -17.50 -10.61
CA GLY A 70 -12.25 -18.13 -9.59
C GLY A 70 -11.96 -17.57 -8.18
N ASP A 71 -11.77 -18.46 -7.20
CA ASP A 71 -11.50 -18.07 -5.81
C ASP A 71 -10.18 -17.31 -5.63
N TYR A 72 -9.20 -17.48 -6.50
CA TYR A 72 -7.95 -16.73 -6.47
C TYR A 72 -8.11 -15.23 -6.73
N SER A 73 -9.26 -14.81 -7.28
CA SER A 73 -9.62 -13.39 -7.36
C SER A 73 -9.73 -12.73 -5.97
N LYS A 74 -10.06 -13.50 -4.93
CA LYS A 74 -10.10 -13.05 -3.53
C LYS A 74 -8.69 -12.86 -2.97
N ASP A 75 -7.75 -13.72 -3.34
CA ASP A 75 -6.34 -13.57 -2.97
C ASP A 75 -5.76 -12.29 -3.58
N TYR A 76 -6.09 -12.01 -4.84
CA TYR A 76 -5.68 -10.78 -5.50
C TYR A 76 -6.33 -9.53 -4.90
N ALA A 77 -7.52 -9.65 -4.31
CA ALA A 77 -8.21 -8.56 -3.64
C ALA A 77 -7.43 -8.01 -2.44
N ILE A 78 -6.53 -8.79 -1.83
CA ILE A 78 -5.60 -8.31 -0.78
C ILE A 78 -4.70 -7.22 -1.36
N ILE A 79 -4.11 -7.46 -2.52
CA ILE A 79 -3.22 -6.51 -3.21
C ILE A 79 -3.98 -5.25 -3.62
N THR A 80 -5.11 -5.40 -4.32
CA THR A 80 -5.89 -4.25 -4.79
C THR A 80 -6.51 -3.45 -3.66
N GLY A 81 -6.95 -4.13 -2.60
CA GLY A 81 -7.50 -3.51 -1.39
C GLY A 81 -6.46 -2.67 -0.65
N PHE A 82 -5.25 -3.21 -0.48
CA PHE A 82 -4.13 -2.48 0.09
C PHE A 82 -3.82 -1.21 -0.72
N HIS A 83 -3.66 -1.34 -2.04
CA HIS A 83 -3.34 -0.19 -2.90
C HIS A 83 -4.39 0.91 -2.84
N ARG A 84 -5.67 0.54 -2.89
CA ARG A 84 -6.75 1.53 -2.78
C ARG A 84 -6.68 2.29 -1.47
N GLN A 85 -6.48 1.60 -0.34
CA GLN A 85 -6.39 2.25 0.96
C GLN A 85 -5.10 3.06 1.13
N MET A 86 -3.98 2.57 0.59
CA MET A 86 -2.72 3.30 0.56
C MET A 86 -2.86 4.61 -0.21
N ASN A 87 -3.46 4.59 -1.40
CA ASN A 87 -3.67 5.81 -2.20
C ASN A 87 -4.53 6.83 -1.44
N ILE A 88 -5.65 6.41 -0.83
CA ILE A 88 -6.48 7.29 0.00
C ILE A 88 -5.65 7.90 1.16
N ALA A 89 -4.82 7.09 1.83
CA ALA A 89 -3.98 7.57 2.91
C ALA A 89 -2.93 8.57 2.43
N LEU A 90 -2.29 8.32 1.29
CA LEU A 90 -1.29 9.23 0.70
C LEU A 90 -1.91 10.53 0.20
N ASP A 91 -3.05 10.47 -0.48
CA ASP A 91 -3.77 11.66 -0.96
C ASP A 91 -4.20 12.57 0.20
N SER A 92 -4.65 11.98 1.30
CA SER A 92 -5.07 12.73 2.48
C SER A 92 -3.92 13.28 3.33
N SER A 93 -2.70 12.72 3.20
CA SER A 93 -1.54 13.08 4.02
C SER A 93 -0.47 13.86 3.24
N LEU A 94 0.07 13.27 2.18
CA LEU A 94 1.22 13.85 1.46
C LEU A 94 0.83 15.01 0.55
N VAL A 95 -0.32 14.96 -0.11
CA VAL A 95 -0.75 16.05 -1.02
C VAL A 95 -0.85 17.39 -0.30
N PRO A 96 -1.52 17.51 0.86
CA PRO A 96 -1.55 18.77 1.63
C PRO A 96 -0.17 19.22 2.09
N VAL A 97 0.71 18.29 2.49
CA VAL A 97 2.07 18.61 2.93
C VAL A 97 2.89 19.21 1.79
N PHE A 98 2.90 18.57 0.64
CA PHE A 98 3.63 19.10 -0.52
C PHE A 98 3.05 20.43 -1.01
N ALA A 99 1.73 20.60 -0.97
CA ALA A 99 1.10 21.88 -1.29
C ALA A 99 1.55 22.98 -0.30
N GLY A 100 1.56 22.70 1.01
CA GLY A 100 2.05 23.61 2.04
C GLY A 100 3.53 23.94 1.87
N MET A 101 4.38 22.94 1.65
CA MET A 101 5.82 23.17 1.43
C MET A 101 6.09 24.01 0.17
N ASN A 102 5.37 23.78 -0.90
CA ASN A 102 5.49 24.58 -2.14
C ASN A 102 5.02 26.02 -1.96
N GLY A 103 4.11 26.28 -1.01
CA GLY A 103 3.67 27.62 -0.62
C GLY A 103 4.75 28.44 0.09
N VAL A 104 5.80 27.77 0.63
CA VAL A 104 6.91 28.45 1.34
C VAL A 104 7.95 28.91 0.31
N ASN A 105 7.63 29.96 -0.43
CA ASN A 105 8.48 30.52 -1.47
C ASN A 105 9.23 31.81 -1.05
N SER A 106 8.97 32.31 0.16
CA SER A 106 9.61 33.47 0.74
C SER A 106 9.78 33.33 2.25
N VAL A 107 10.61 34.19 2.84
CA VAL A 107 10.76 34.25 4.30
C VAL A 107 9.45 34.62 4.98
N ASN A 108 8.69 35.54 4.41
CA ASN A 108 7.39 35.95 4.99
C ASN A 108 6.40 34.77 4.95
N ASN A 109 6.28 34.05 3.82
CA ASN A 109 5.44 32.86 3.75
C ASN A 109 5.86 31.79 4.76
N LEU A 110 7.18 31.59 4.96
CA LEU A 110 7.68 30.69 5.98
C LEU A 110 7.18 31.06 7.39
N LEU A 111 7.23 32.35 7.73
CA LEU A 111 6.76 32.85 9.03
C LEU A 111 5.25 32.73 9.20
N GLU A 112 4.49 33.02 8.16
CA GLU A 112 3.02 32.89 8.11
C GLU A 112 2.56 31.44 8.25
N GLN A 113 3.20 30.52 7.54
CA GLN A 113 2.82 29.10 7.51
C GLN A 113 3.43 28.26 8.64
N ARG A 114 4.19 28.87 9.53
CA ARG A 114 4.91 28.17 10.61
C ARG A 114 4.02 27.20 11.41
N ASP A 115 2.84 27.65 11.81
CA ASP A 115 1.93 26.85 12.64
C ASP A 115 1.31 25.68 11.87
N ASP A 116 1.02 25.86 10.60
CA ASP A 116 0.51 24.79 9.75
C ASP A 116 1.59 23.76 9.44
N LEU A 117 2.84 24.19 9.20
CA LEU A 117 3.99 23.28 9.08
C LEU A 117 4.20 22.46 10.37
N LYS A 118 4.03 23.08 11.54
CA LYS A 118 4.10 22.37 12.83
C LYS A 118 2.99 21.33 12.97
N LYS A 119 1.75 21.67 12.63
CA LYS A 119 0.63 20.71 12.62
C LYS A 119 0.88 19.53 11.67
N MET A 120 1.45 19.80 10.50
CA MET A 120 1.82 18.76 9.54
C MET A 120 2.90 17.83 10.12
N ALA A 121 3.93 18.37 10.77
CA ALA A 121 4.96 17.59 11.45
C ALA A 121 4.35 16.66 12.52
N ASP A 122 3.47 17.19 13.36
CA ASP A 122 2.83 16.42 14.43
C ASP A 122 1.86 15.35 13.90
N SER A 123 1.22 15.62 12.75
CA SER A 123 0.30 14.67 12.10
C SER A 123 1.02 13.52 11.40
N SER A 124 2.28 13.70 11.02
CA SER A 124 3.04 12.70 10.24
C SER A 124 3.23 11.36 10.98
N VAL A 125 3.28 11.37 12.31
CA VAL A 125 3.33 10.18 13.14
C VAL A 125 2.08 9.31 12.94
N LYS A 126 0.89 9.91 12.94
CA LYS A 126 -0.39 9.22 12.71
C LYS A 126 -0.48 8.64 11.29
N TRP A 127 0.08 9.34 10.32
CA TRP A 127 0.13 8.84 8.94
C TRP A 127 1.02 7.62 8.82
N LYS A 128 2.19 7.63 9.47
CA LYS A 128 3.05 6.43 9.55
C LYS A 128 2.33 5.25 10.19
N GLU A 129 1.68 5.47 11.33
CA GLU A 129 0.88 4.42 12.00
C GLU A 129 -0.18 3.84 11.07
N LYS A 130 -0.86 4.68 10.28
CA LYS A 130 -1.86 4.20 9.30
C LYS A 130 -1.24 3.28 8.24
N ILE A 131 -0.07 3.62 7.70
CA ILE A 131 0.64 2.77 6.73
C ILE A 131 1.04 1.44 7.35
N VAL A 132 1.56 1.46 8.58
CA VAL A 132 1.90 0.24 9.34
C VAL A 132 0.66 -0.63 9.54
N GLN A 133 -0.48 -0.06 9.92
CA GLN A 133 -1.74 -0.81 10.07
C GLN A 133 -2.19 -1.47 8.77
N LEU A 134 -2.15 -0.74 7.64
CA LEU A 134 -2.52 -1.28 6.33
C LEU A 134 -1.62 -2.46 5.94
N ARG A 135 -0.31 -2.33 6.18
CA ARG A 135 0.66 -3.39 5.93
C ARG A 135 0.40 -4.61 6.82
N THR A 136 0.23 -4.42 8.13
CA THR A 136 -0.06 -5.50 9.09
C THR A 136 -1.35 -6.24 8.73
N GLN A 137 -2.39 -5.51 8.31
CA GLN A 137 -3.64 -6.13 7.84
C GLN A 137 -3.41 -6.99 6.60
N ALA A 138 -2.68 -6.51 5.62
CA ALA A 138 -2.37 -7.25 4.40
C ALA A 138 -1.50 -8.49 4.71
N ASP A 139 -0.50 -8.37 5.59
CA ASP A 139 0.35 -9.48 6.03
C ASP A 139 -0.47 -10.58 6.73
N SER A 140 -1.41 -10.20 7.60
CA SER A 140 -2.30 -11.14 8.27
C SER A 140 -3.23 -11.86 7.29
N GLN A 141 -3.77 -11.15 6.30
CA GLN A 141 -4.59 -11.75 5.26
C GLN A 141 -3.79 -12.71 4.39
N ARG A 142 -2.57 -12.33 3.98
CA ARG A 142 -1.66 -13.20 3.22
C ARG A 142 -1.30 -14.47 3.99
N ALA A 143 -1.00 -14.35 5.27
CA ALA A 143 -0.65 -15.49 6.13
C ALA A 143 -1.79 -16.52 6.26
N ALA A 144 -3.05 -16.10 6.08
CA ALA A 144 -4.21 -16.98 6.13
C ALA A 144 -4.49 -17.71 4.81
N LEU A 145 -3.81 -17.35 3.71
CA LEU A 145 -4.02 -17.98 2.41
C LEU A 145 -3.54 -19.44 2.39
N LYS A 146 -4.34 -20.29 1.78
CA LYS A 146 -4.01 -21.70 1.56
C LYS A 146 -3.73 -21.92 0.08
N GLN A 147 -2.55 -21.54 -0.36
CA GLN A 147 -2.13 -21.62 -1.76
C GLN A 147 -1.22 -22.83 -1.98
N PRO A 148 -1.34 -23.54 -3.12
CA PRO A 148 -0.32 -24.50 -3.57
C PRO A 148 1.04 -23.82 -3.72
N GLU A 149 2.13 -24.60 -3.54
CA GLU A 149 3.50 -24.06 -3.42
C GLU A 149 3.95 -23.29 -4.69
N ASP A 150 3.56 -23.76 -5.87
CA ASP A 150 3.86 -23.12 -7.16
C ASP A 150 3.23 -21.72 -7.26
N LEU A 151 1.95 -21.58 -6.87
CA LEU A 151 1.26 -20.30 -6.81
C LEU A 151 1.81 -19.42 -5.70
N LYS A 152 1.99 -19.98 -4.50
CA LYS A 152 2.49 -19.24 -3.34
C LYS A 152 3.79 -18.51 -3.67
N LYS A 153 4.74 -19.18 -4.33
CA LYS A 153 6.01 -18.56 -4.73
C LYS A 153 5.82 -17.35 -5.65
N VAL A 154 4.94 -17.43 -6.62
CA VAL A 154 4.67 -16.32 -7.54
C VAL A 154 3.88 -15.20 -6.86
N TYR A 155 2.90 -15.57 -6.03
CA TYR A 155 2.13 -14.61 -5.25
C TYR A 155 3.02 -13.82 -4.27
N ASP A 156 3.93 -14.49 -3.58
CA ASP A 156 4.87 -13.87 -2.65
C ASP A 156 5.77 -12.84 -3.34
N GLN A 157 6.23 -13.12 -4.56
CA GLN A 157 6.99 -12.16 -5.37
C GLN A 157 6.13 -10.94 -5.78
N ALA A 158 4.88 -11.19 -6.18
CA ALA A 158 3.95 -10.11 -6.51
C ALA A 158 3.62 -9.26 -5.27
N TYR A 159 3.39 -9.90 -4.13
CA TYR A 159 3.17 -9.25 -2.85
C TYR A 159 4.35 -8.38 -2.41
N GLU A 160 5.58 -8.91 -2.54
CA GLU A 160 6.81 -8.18 -2.27
C GLU A 160 6.89 -6.91 -3.11
N LYS A 161 6.66 -7.04 -4.42
CA LYS A 161 6.73 -5.93 -5.36
C LYS A 161 5.65 -4.88 -5.12
N THR A 162 4.42 -5.33 -4.79
CA THR A 162 3.25 -4.44 -4.77
C THR A 162 2.89 -3.92 -3.38
N ILE A 163 3.26 -4.60 -2.32
CA ILE A 163 2.90 -4.21 -0.95
C ILE A 163 4.13 -3.90 -0.11
N VAL A 164 5.11 -4.84 -0.04
CA VAL A 164 6.26 -4.70 0.86
C VAL A 164 7.08 -3.47 0.52
N LYS A 165 7.65 -3.43 -0.68
CA LYS A 165 8.52 -2.34 -1.13
C LYS A 165 7.86 -0.96 -1.09
N PRO A 166 6.62 -0.78 -1.60
CA PRO A 166 5.92 0.49 -1.48
C PRO A 166 5.67 0.93 -0.04
N SER A 167 5.31 -0.01 0.85
CA SER A 167 5.12 0.29 2.28
C SER A 167 6.41 0.77 2.94
N GLU A 168 7.53 0.11 2.68
CA GLU A 168 8.83 0.45 3.24
C GLU A 168 9.30 1.84 2.80
N ILE A 169 9.20 2.15 1.51
CA ILE A 169 9.59 3.46 1.00
C ILE A 169 8.66 4.54 1.56
N THR A 170 7.36 4.29 1.61
CA THR A 170 6.41 5.23 2.20
C THR A 170 6.68 5.44 3.70
N GLY A 171 7.00 4.37 4.42
CA GLY A 171 7.39 4.43 5.82
C GLY A 171 8.61 5.32 6.05
N GLN A 172 9.64 5.18 5.22
CA GLN A 172 10.85 6.02 5.28
C GLN A 172 10.54 7.50 5.01
N VAL A 173 9.62 7.80 4.08
CA VAL A 173 9.17 9.19 3.84
C VAL A 173 8.55 9.77 5.12
N PHE A 174 7.66 9.01 5.77
CA PHE A 174 7.02 9.48 7.02
C PHE A 174 7.96 9.49 8.23
N ASP A 175 9.12 8.85 8.17
CA ASP A 175 10.17 9.01 9.17
C ASP A 175 10.98 10.29 8.99
N LEU A 176 11.22 10.70 7.76
CA LEU A 176 11.99 11.90 7.44
C LEU A 176 11.15 13.18 7.50
N LEU A 177 9.88 13.09 7.12
CA LEU A 177 9.00 14.25 6.98
C LEU A 177 8.89 15.08 8.26
N PRO A 178 8.65 14.53 9.46
CA PRO A 178 8.61 15.33 10.68
C PRO A 178 9.96 15.97 11.02
N GLN A 179 11.07 15.34 10.68
CA GLN A 179 12.40 15.90 10.90
C GLN A 179 12.63 17.14 10.04
N VAL A 180 12.29 17.07 8.76
CA VAL A 180 12.39 18.19 7.83
C VAL A 180 11.45 19.32 8.25
N LEU A 181 10.18 19.02 8.52
CA LEU A 181 9.19 20.02 8.91
C LEU A 181 9.56 20.72 10.23
N ASN A 182 10.03 19.97 11.23
CA ASN A 182 10.46 20.55 12.50
C ASN A 182 11.70 21.45 12.34
N LEU A 183 12.64 21.15 11.46
CA LEU A 183 13.76 22.04 11.15
C LEU A 183 13.32 23.29 10.39
N ILE A 184 12.34 23.18 9.50
CA ILE A 184 11.75 24.34 8.81
C ILE A 184 11.02 25.23 9.83
N VAL A 185 10.28 24.65 10.78
CA VAL A 185 9.64 25.37 11.89
C VAL A 185 10.69 26.02 12.79
N ALA A 186 11.76 25.30 13.17
CA ALA A 186 12.85 25.86 13.98
C ALA A 186 13.54 27.04 13.29
N LYS A 187 13.69 26.97 11.96
CA LYS A 187 14.19 28.11 11.17
C LYS A 187 13.26 29.33 11.25
N ALA A 188 11.94 29.12 11.12
CA ALA A 188 10.95 30.19 11.27
C ALA A 188 10.98 30.81 12.69
N ASP A 189 11.00 29.96 13.72
CA ASP A 189 11.06 30.35 15.11
C ASP A 189 12.34 31.15 15.43
N PHE A 190 13.48 30.67 14.88
CA PHE A 190 14.73 31.39 15.03
C PHE A 190 14.67 32.80 14.41
N ILE A 191 14.19 32.94 13.17
CA ILE A 191 14.04 34.23 12.50
C ILE A 191 13.13 35.14 13.33
N LYS A 192 11.97 34.63 13.76
CA LYS A 192 11.01 35.41 14.59
C LYS A 192 11.61 35.86 15.91
N SER A 193 12.40 35.00 16.55
CA SER A 193 13.05 35.31 17.82
C SER A 193 14.11 36.41 17.74
N GLN A 194 14.65 36.71 16.56
CA GLN A 194 15.65 37.77 16.38
C GLN A 194 15.03 39.16 16.42
N GLY A 195 13.72 39.31 16.16
CA GLY A 195 13.02 40.58 16.23
C GLY A 195 13.72 41.68 15.40
N LYS A 196 14.14 42.77 16.06
CA LYS A 196 14.86 43.89 15.41
C LYS A 196 16.28 43.57 14.96
N ASN A 197 16.83 42.43 15.36
CA ASN A 197 18.20 41.99 15.00
C ASN A 197 18.27 41.25 13.66
N VAL A 198 17.15 41.14 12.94
CA VAL A 198 17.10 40.62 11.59
C VAL A 198 16.32 41.53 10.66
N THR A 199 16.87 41.85 9.52
CA THR A 199 16.19 42.59 8.46
C THR A 199 15.82 41.60 7.35
N ILE A 200 14.55 41.59 6.92
CA ILE A 200 14.03 40.78 5.85
C ILE A 200 13.78 41.67 4.63
N THR A 201 14.47 41.39 3.52
CA THR A 201 14.27 42.12 2.26
C THR A 201 14.04 41.06 1.15
N GLY A 202 12.77 40.85 0.81
CA GLY A 202 12.36 39.75 -0.07
C GLY A 202 12.77 38.38 0.53
N ASN A 203 13.64 37.65 -0.17
CA ASN A 203 14.17 36.36 0.30
C ASN A 203 15.53 36.47 1.01
N ARG A 204 16.03 37.69 1.23
CA ARG A 204 17.31 37.92 1.91
C ARG A 204 17.08 38.16 3.37
N LEU A 205 17.95 37.56 4.21
CA LEU A 205 18.02 37.78 5.64
C LEU A 205 19.37 38.44 5.95
N GLN A 206 19.33 39.55 6.70
CA GLN A 206 20.52 40.17 7.21
C GLN A 206 20.43 40.16 8.74
N PHE A 207 21.34 39.47 9.40
CA PHE A 207 21.44 39.40 10.84
C PHE A 207 22.36 40.51 11.38
N ALA A 208 22.10 40.98 12.59
CA ALA A 208 22.85 42.07 13.22
C ALA A 208 24.32 41.66 13.56
N ASN A 209 24.62 40.37 13.72
CA ASN A 209 25.95 39.89 14.01
C ASN A 209 26.19 38.45 13.49
N GLN A 210 27.48 38.08 13.40
CA GLN A 210 27.93 36.81 12.91
C GLN A 210 27.38 35.63 13.72
N LYS A 211 27.29 35.71 15.03
CA LYS A 211 26.79 34.65 15.90
C LYS A 211 25.34 34.23 15.55
N GLN A 212 24.51 35.19 15.16
CA GLN A 212 23.13 34.91 14.71
C GLN A 212 23.12 34.27 13.36
N LEU A 213 23.95 34.72 12.42
CA LEU A 213 24.12 34.11 11.10
C LEU A 213 24.60 32.67 11.21
N ASP A 214 25.57 32.38 12.09
CA ASP A 214 26.11 31.05 12.32
C ASP A 214 25.03 30.09 12.86
N LYS A 215 24.18 30.55 13.78
CA LYS A 215 23.05 29.74 14.29
C LYS A 215 22.03 29.45 13.20
N TYR A 216 21.69 30.42 12.36
CA TYR A 216 20.81 30.22 11.23
C TYR A 216 21.37 29.21 10.23
N ASN A 217 22.67 29.36 9.89
CA ASN A 217 23.38 28.47 9.00
C ASN A 217 23.45 27.03 9.55
N ALA A 218 23.62 26.87 10.88
CA ALA A 218 23.60 25.55 11.52
C ALA A 218 22.26 24.82 11.35
N ILE A 219 21.12 25.54 11.40
CA ILE A 219 19.80 24.96 11.11
C ILE A 219 19.71 24.57 9.62
N GLN A 220 20.16 25.45 8.71
CA GLN A 220 20.19 25.18 7.27
C GLN A 220 21.02 23.94 6.94
N GLN A 221 22.20 23.79 7.55
CA GLN A 221 23.09 22.64 7.32
C GLN A 221 22.45 21.30 7.73
N GLN A 222 21.60 21.28 8.76
CA GLN A 222 20.88 20.07 9.17
C GLN A 222 19.81 19.64 8.13
N LEU A 223 19.25 20.58 7.37
CA LEU A 223 18.27 20.27 6.32
C LEU A 223 18.91 19.60 5.10
N VAL A 224 20.17 19.89 4.81
CA VAL A 224 20.84 19.40 3.57
C VAL A 224 20.79 17.88 3.44
N PRO A 225 21.25 17.07 4.42
CA PRO A 225 21.22 15.62 4.31
C PRO A 225 19.80 15.05 4.27
N LEU A 226 18.85 15.64 5.00
CA LEU A 226 17.45 15.18 5.00
C LEU A 226 16.78 15.44 3.65
N ASN A 227 17.02 16.60 3.05
CA ASN A 227 16.53 16.89 1.70
C ASN A 227 17.12 15.94 0.66
N ALA A 228 18.41 15.60 0.76
CA ALA A 228 19.03 14.61 -0.12
C ALA A 228 18.35 13.24 0.01
N GLN A 229 18.07 12.79 1.22
CA GLN A 229 17.36 11.53 1.50
C GLN A 229 15.92 11.56 0.93
N LEU A 230 15.16 12.63 1.16
CA LEU A 230 13.81 12.78 0.59
C LEU A 230 13.83 12.76 -0.94
N MET A 231 14.80 13.41 -1.57
CA MET A 231 14.96 13.37 -3.03
C MET A 231 15.28 11.95 -3.53
N GLN A 232 16.09 11.19 -2.80
CA GLN A 232 16.38 9.80 -3.13
C GLN A 232 15.12 8.94 -3.04
N LEU A 233 14.33 9.05 -1.97
CA LEU A 233 13.05 8.33 -1.81
C LEU A 233 12.04 8.72 -2.89
N SER A 234 11.95 10.01 -3.21
CA SER A 234 11.10 10.49 -4.31
C SER A 234 11.47 9.86 -5.65
N ARG A 235 12.77 9.74 -5.96
CA ARG A 235 13.24 9.04 -7.17
C ARG A 235 12.87 7.55 -7.16
N GLN A 236 13.02 6.87 -6.02
CA GLN A 236 12.63 5.46 -5.88
C GLN A 236 11.11 5.29 -6.10
N MET A 237 10.28 6.17 -5.51
CA MET A 237 8.83 6.17 -5.76
C MET A 237 8.51 6.41 -7.24
N GLN A 238 9.16 7.37 -7.88
CA GLN A 238 8.97 7.65 -9.32
C GLN A 238 9.36 6.48 -10.20
N GLN A 239 10.44 5.76 -9.87
CA GLN A 239 10.87 4.56 -10.60
C GLN A 239 9.89 3.40 -10.47
N MET A 240 9.15 3.33 -9.37
CA MET A 240 8.08 2.32 -9.20
C MET A 240 6.84 2.63 -10.06
N VAL A 241 6.57 3.90 -10.38
CA VAL A 241 5.32 4.34 -11.04
C VAL A 241 5.51 4.63 -12.54
N ARG A 242 6.74 4.77 -13.01
CA ARG A 242 7.08 4.96 -14.44
C ARG A 242 7.27 3.63 -15.15
#